data_b461b89bdbc8f306a82f72ab1ae4de22
#
_entry.id   b461b89bdbc8f306a82f72ab1ae4de22
#
_cell.length_a   1.000
_cell.length_b   1.000
_cell.length_c   1.000
_cell.angle_alpha   90.00
_cell.angle_beta   90.00
_cell.angle_gamma   90.00
#
_symmetry.space_group_name_H-M   'P 1'
#
loop_
_entity.id
_entity.type
_entity.pdbx_description
1 polymer ?
#
loop_
_entity_poly.entity_id
_entity_poly.type
_entity_poly.pdbx_seq_one_letter_code
_entity_poly.pdbx_strand_id
1 'polypeptide(L)'
;LCAAFIAQEKGHQVTLYESSDKLGGNMRLAAYPPGKGDITNMIRSYIVRCQKAGVTIKMNQEVTLDLIKEEKPDSVIVASGSRTLILPIEGIDNPAIIHGSDLLDGKRAAGKKVLVVGGGMVGCETAAFLGEQNHDVTVIEFRDTVGADVIHEHRVYLMKDFEDYKIKEITGAKVCKFYEDGVEYETADGQRHESRGYDSVILSMGFRNYNPFGEEIKAIVPDTYVIGDATRARRALDATKEAYEVASTL
;
A
#
# COMPACT_ATOMS: atom_id res chain seq x y z
N LEU A 1 -7.36 -13.02 -3.47
CA LEU A 1 -6.81 -14.39 -3.29
C LEU A 1 -7.53 -15.14 -2.15
N CYS A 2 -7.54 -14.60 -0.89
CA CYS A 2 -8.09 -15.31 0.26
C CYS A 2 -9.57 -15.66 0.05
N ALA A 3 -10.42 -14.72 -0.27
CA ALA A 3 -11.83 -14.98 -0.57
C ALA A 3 -12.02 -15.95 -1.74
N ALA A 4 -11.18 -15.85 -2.77
CA ALA A 4 -11.32 -16.66 -3.98
C ALA A 4 -11.15 -18.17 -3.70
N PHE A 5 -10.07 -18.57 -3.00
CA PHE A 5 -9.90 -19.99 -2.75
C PHE A 5 -10.92 -20.52 -1.72
N ILE A 6 -11.35 -19.72 -0.75
CA ILE A 6 -12.35 -20.13 0.24
C ILE A 6 -13.71 -20.36 -0.43
N ALA A 7 -14.18 -19.41 -1.23
CA ALA A 7 -15.45 -19.57 -1.96
C ALA A 7 -15.40 -20.78 -2.90
N GLN A 8 -14.30 -20.97 -3.63
CA GLN A 8 -14.12 -22.11 -4.54
C GLN A 8 -14.12 -23.43 -3.76
N GLU A 9 -13.43 -23.52 -2.61
CA GLU A 9 -13.42 -24.72 -1.74
C GLU A 9 -14.81 -25.04 -1.15
N LYS A 10 -15.71 -24.04 -1.10
CA LYS A 10 -17.12 -24.21 -0.68
C LYS A 10 -18.07 -24.62 -1.82
N GLY A 11 -17.58 -24.71 -3.02
CA GLY A 11 -18.35 -25.20 -4.18
C GLY A 11 -18.83 -24.13 -5.15
N HIS A 12 -18.47 -22.86 -4.94
CA HIS A 12 -18.74 -21.80 -5.89
C HIS A 12 -17.82 -21.89 -7.11
N GLN A 13 -18.27 -21.41 -8.26
CA GLN A 13 -17.41 -21.19 -9.43
C GLN A 13 -16.82 -19.76 -9.35
N VAL A 14 -15.52 -19.65 -9.09
CA VAL A 14 -14.88 -18.37 -8.84
C VAL A 14 -13.98 -17.95 -10.00
N THR A 15 -14.21 -16.74 -10.52
CA THR A 15 -13.28 -16.04 -11.40
C THR A 15 -12.66 -14.86 -10.66
N LEU A 16 -11.32 -14.85 -10.56
CA LEU A 16 -10.54 -13.77 -10.00
C LEU A 16 -9.94 -12.94 -11.12
N TYR A 17 -10.20 -11.64 -11.11
CA TYR A 17 -9.61 -10.66 -12.01
C TYR A 17 -8.52 -9.87 -11.31
N GLU A 18 -7.38 -9.70 -11.96
CA GLU A 18 -6.26 -8.90 -11.51
C GLU A 18 -5.84 -7.94 -12.65
N SER A 19 -5.81 -6.65 -12.36
CA SER A 19 -5.47 -5.62 -13.37
C SER A 19 -3.99 -5.60 -13.74
N SER A 20 -3.13 -6.11 -12.86
CA SER A 20 -1.68 -6.17 -13.08
C SER A 20 -1.21 -7.54 -13.60
N ASP A 21 0.08 -7.63 -13.88
CA ASP A 21 0.76 -8.87 -14.27
C ASP A 21 1.18 -9.74 -13.07
N LYS A 22 0.86 -9.30 -11.83
CA LYS A 22 1.30 -9.98 -10.60
C LYS A 22 0.21 -10.02 -9.55
N LEU A 23 -0.04 -11.21 -8.99
CA LEU A 23 -0.95 -11.40 -7.86
C LEU A 23 -0.34 -10.91 -6.54
N GLY A 24 -1.19 -10.46 -5.62
CA GLY A 24 -0.80 -10.11 -4.25
C GLY A 24 -0.88 -8.62 -3.90
N GLY A 25 -1.07 -7.76 -4.91
CA GLY A 25 -1.32 -6.32 -4.70
C GLY A 25 -0.26 -5.65 -3.80
N ASN A 26 -0.69 -4.75 -2.92
CA ASN A 26 0.19 -4.02 -2.00
C ASN A 26 0.96 -4.92 -1.02
N MET A 27 0.47 -6.15 -0.74
CA MET A 27 1.21 -7.08 0.12
C MET A 27 2.56 -7.51 -0.48
N ARG A 28 2.72 -7.48 -1.81
CA ARG A 28 4.03 -7.72 -2.44
C ARG A 28 5.03 -6.65 -2.04
N LEU A 29 4.58 -5.39 -2.00
CA LEU A 29 5.43 -4.25 -1.63
C LEU A 29 5.83 -4.33 -0.15
N ALA A 30 4.93 -4.81 0.71
CA ALA A 30 5.20 -5.01 2.12
C ALA A 30 6.25 -6.11 2.42
N ALA A 31 6.63 -6.91 1.43
CA ALA A 31 7.66 -7.94 1.58
C ALA A 31 9.11 -7.44 1.38
N TYR A 32 9.30 -6.25 0.81
CA TYR A 32 10.63 -5.71 0.49
C TYR A 32 11.40 -5.13 1.68
N PRO A 33 10.75 -4.44 2.66
CA PRO A 33 11.46 -3.93 3.83
C PRO A 33 12.20 -5.02 4.59
N PRO A 34 13.27 -4.68 5.33
CA PRO A 34 14.08 -5.63 6.09
C PRO A 34 13.25 -6.56 6.98
N GLY A 35 13.62 -7.85 7.01
CA GLY A 35 12.97 -8.86 7.87
C GLY A 35 11.58 -9.33 7.43
N LYS A 36 11.03 -8.85 6.30
CA LYS A 36 9.64 -9.14 5.88
C LYS A 36 9.50 -10.15 4.72
N GLY A 37 10.57 -10.77 4.29
CA GLY A 37 10.57 -11.71 3.15
C GLY A 37 9.52 -12.84 3.24
N ASP A 38 9.14 -13.26 4.44
CA ASP A 38 8.12 -14.31 4.67
C ASP A 38 6.72 -13.94 4.15
N ILE A 39 6.42 -12.65 3.96
CA ILE A 39 5.18 -12.20 3.32
C ILE A 39 5.07 -12.79 1.90
N THR A 40 6.18 -12.92 1.20
CA THR A 40 6.23 -13.57 -0.13
C THR A 40 5.75 -15.02 -0.07
N ASN A 41 6.12 -15.75 0.98
CA ASN A 41 5.68 -17.14 1.18
C ASN A 41 4.17 -17.23 1.43
N MET A 42 3.60 -16.30 2.19
CA MET A 42 2.16 -16.20 2.39
C MET A 42 1.42 -15.96 1.06
N ILE A 43 1.85 -14.99 0.28
CA ILE A 43 1.25 -14.69 -1.04
C ILE A 43 1.32 -15.92 -1.95
N ARG A 44 2.50 -16.56 -2.03
CA ARG A 44 2.71 -17.78 -2.81
C ARG A 44 1.76 -18.90 -2.36
N SER A 45 1.59 -19.09 -1.05
CA SER A 45 0.66 -20.09 -0.49
C SER A 45 -0.77 -19.84 -0.96
N TYR A 46 -1.24 -18.57 -0.94
CA TYR A 46 -2.58 -18.24 -1.39
C TYR A 46 -2.77 -18.42 -2.89
N ILE A 47 -1.75 -18.09 -3.70
CA ILE A 47 -1.77 -18.36 -5.15
C ILE A 47 -1.90 -19.86 -5.42
N VAL A 48 -1.08 -20.68 -4.77
CA VAL A 48 -1.12 -22.14 -4.91
C VAL A 48 -2.47 -22.71 -4.46
N ARG A 49 -3.06 -22.17 -3.39
CA ARG A 49 -4.41 -22.58 -2.95
C ARG A 49 -5.48 -22.26 -3.99
N CYS A 50 -5.47 -21.05 -4.56
CA CYS A 50 -6.38 -20.69 -5.65
C CYS A 50 -6.25 -21.67 -6.82
N GLN A 51 -5.01 -21.96 -7.25
CA GLN A 51 -4.75 -22.89 -8.36
C GLN A 51 -5.24 -24.30 -8.05
N LYS A 52 -4.95 -24.83 -6.86
CA LYS A 52 -5.38 -26.19 -6.44
C LYS A 52 -6.89 -26.29 -6.28
N ALA A 53 -7.55 -25.23 -5.82
CA ALA A 53 -8.99 -25.17 -5.71
C ALA A 53 -9.70 -25.09 -7.08
N GLY A 54 -8.98 -24.70 -8.13
CA GLY A 54 -9.56 -24.54 -9.47
C GLY A 54 -10.14 -23.15 -9.75
N VAL A 55 -9.69 -22.11 -9.03
CA VAL A 55 -10.09 -20.72 -9.30
C VAL A 55 -9.63 -20.30 -10.69
N THR A 56 -10.53 -19.77 -11.50
CA THR A 56 -10.18 -19.15 -12.79
C THR A 56 -9.52 -17.80 -12.54
N ILE A 57 -8.26 -17.61 -12.95
CA ILE A 57 -7.52 -16.38 -12.73
C ILE A 57 -7.30 -15.68 -14.06
N LYS A 58 -7.79 -14.43 -14.19
CA LYS A 58 -7.63 -13.57 -15.36
C LYS A 58 -6.72 -12.39 -14.99
N MET A 59 -5.49 -12.43 -15.49
CA MET A 59 -4.44 -11.44 -15.25
C MET A 59 -4.48 -10.32 -16.31
N ASN A 60 -3.92 -9.15 -15.98
CA ASN A 60 -3.88 -7.97 -16.87
C ASN A 60 -5.27 -7.56 -17.37
N GLN A 61 -6.28 -7.77 -16.54
CA GLN A 61 -7.65 -7.46 -16.87
C GLN A 61 -8.31 -6.62 -15.79
N GLU A 62 -8.48 -5.34 -16.07
CA GLU A 62 -9.24 -4.44 -15.21
C GLU A 62 -10.73 -4.70 -15.37
N VAL A 63 -11.45 -4.83 -14.27
CA VAL A 63 -12.89 -5.04 -14.27
C VAL A 63 -13.60 -3.72 -14.46
N THR A 64 -14.57 -3.71 -15.36
CA THR A 64 -15.51 -2.60 -15.61
C THR A 64 -16.93 -3.02 -15.28
N LEU A 65 -17.84 -2.04 -15.10
CA LEU A 65 -19.26 -2.34 -14.90
C LEU A 65 -19.86 -3.09 -16.10
N ASP A 66 -19.37 -2.83 -17.31
CA ASP A 66 -19.86 -3.51 -18.50
C ASP A 66 -19.41 -4.97 -18.55
N LEU A 67 -18.18 -5.27 -18.12
CA LEU A 67 -17.72 -6.65 -17.96
C LEU A 67 -18.57 -7.41 -16.92
N ILE A 68 -18.95 -6.76 -15.81
CA ILE A 68 -19.81 -7.38 -14.80
C ILE A 68 -21.20 -7.69 -15.36
N LYS A 69 -21.77 -6.78 -16.18
CA LYS A 69 -23.05 -7.01 -16.86
C LYS A 69 -22.99 -8.16 -17.87
N GLU A 70 -21.86 -8.32 -18.56
CA GLU A 70 -21.61 -9.39 -19.53
C GLU A 70 -21.48 -10.75 -18.86
N GLU A 71 -20.63 -10.84 -17.81
CA GLU A 71 -20.33 -12.07 -17.08
C GLU A 71 -21.51 -12.55 -16.20
N LYS A 72 -22.39 -11.64 -15.77
CA LYS A 72 -23.61 -11.90 -14.98
C LYS A 72 -23.36 -12.80 -13.76
N PRO A 73 -22.42 -12.44 -12.88
CA PRO A 73 -22.16 -13.23 -11.68
C PRO A 73 -23.33 -13.15 -10.70
N ASP A 74 -23.55 -14.22 -9.91
CA ASP A 74 -24.53 -14.24 -8.84
C ASP A 74 -24.12 -13.30 -7.70
N SER A 75 -22.82 -13.26 -7.38
CA SER A 75 -22.22 -12.41 -6.33
C SER A 75 -20.92 -11.79 -6.78
N VAL A 76 -20.58 -10.61 -6.24
CA VAL A 76 -19.31 -9.93 -6.50
C VAL A 76 -18.60 -9.59 -5.19
N ILE A 77 -17.32 -9.92 -5.09
CA ILE A 77 -16.44 -9.46 -4.01
C ILE A 77 -15.46 -8.42 -4.58
N VAL A 78 -15.62 -7.17 -4.16
CA VAL A 78 -14.73 -6.06 -4.50
C VAL A 78 -13.58 -6.03 -3.49
N ALA A 79 -12.40 -6.47 -3.93
CA ALA A 79 -11.17 -6.49 -3.15
C ALA A 79 -10.05 -5.69 -3.85
N SER A 80 -10.41 -4.55 -4.42
CA SER A 80 -9.54 -3.68 -5.23
C SER A 80 -8.46 -2.94 -4.43
N GLY A 81 -8.48 -3.08 -3.09
CA GLY A 81 -7.40 -2.62 -2.23
C GLY A 81 -7.40 -1.12 -1.99
N SER A 82 -6.20 -0.56 -1.95
CA SER A 82 -5.96 0.87 -1.67
C SER A 82 -4.94 1.45 -2.64
N ARG A 83 -4.98 2.77 -2.80
CA ARG A 83 -4.02 3.55 -3.59
C ARG A 83 -3.30 4.56 -2.70
N THR A 84 -2.10 4.98 -3.09
CA THR A 84 -1.34 6.03 -2.40
C THR A 84 -2.21 7.26 -2.17
N LEU A 85 -2.19 7.77 -0.94
CA LEU A 85 -2.85 9.03 -0.59
C LEU A 85 -2.06 10.19 -1.19
N ILE A 86 -2.72 10.98 -2.03
CA ILE A 86 -2.17 12.22 -2.58
C ILE A 86 -2.98 13.36 -1.97
N LEU A 87 -2.33 14.18 -1.15
CA LEU A 87 -2.91 15.38 -0.56
C LEU A 87 -2.77 16.56 -1.53
N PRO A 88 -3.64 17.58 -1.47
CA PRO A 88 -3.54 18.76 -2.32
C PRO A 88 -2.45 19.73 -1.80
N ILE A 89 -1.19 19.32 -1.91
CA ILE A 89 -0.02 20.10 -1.51
C ILE A 89 0.66 20.61 -2.79
N GLU A 90 1.06 21.89 -2.81
CA GLU A 90 1.74 22.50 -3.95
C GLU A 90 2.98 21.70 -4.36
N GLY A 91 3.10 21.39 -5.63
CA GLY A 91 4.22 20.66 -6.22
C GLY A 91 4.23 19.15 -6.03
N ILE A 92 3.21 18.54 -5.42
CA ILE A 92 3.16 17.09 -5.16
C ILE A 92 3.08 16.25 -6.46
N ASP A 93 2.54 16.82 -7.52
CA ASP A 93 2.40 16.25 -8.86
C ASP A 93 3.64 16.44 -9.75
N ASN A 94 4.73 17.02 -9.21
CA ASN A 94 6.01 17.08 -9.91
C ASN A 94 6.50 15.67 -10.25
N PRO A 95 6.80 15.38 -11.53
CA PRO A 95 7.23 14.04 -11.97
C PRO A 95 8.56 13.58 -11.35
N ALA A 96 9.34 14.48 -10.73
CA ALA A 96 10.53 14.14 -9.96
C ALA A 96 10.19 13.44 -8.64
N ILE A 97 8.98 13.67 -8.07
CA ILE A 97 8.53 13.03 -6.84
C ILE A 97 8.25 11.54 -7.12
N ILE A 98 8.82 10.68 -6.29
CA ILE A 98 8.71 9.23 -6.43
C ILE A 98 7.68 8.71 -5.42
N HIS A 99 6.68 7.97 -5.86
CA HIS A 99 5.81 7.26 -4.93
C HIS A 99 6.57 6.10 -4.27
N GLY A 100 6.43 5.93 -2.95
CA GLY A 100 7.07 4.82 -2.22
C GLY A 100 6.69 3.45 -2.79
N SER A 101 5.45 3.28 -3.27
CA SER A 101 5.01 2.08 -3.97
C SER A 101 5.79 1.80 -5.26
N ASP A 102 6.08 2.82 -6.06
CA ASP A 102 6.83 2.67 -7.32
C ASP A 102 8.31 2.40 -7.07
N LEU A 103 8.86 2.98 -6.00
CA LEU A 103 10.21 2.65 -5.53
C LEU A 103 10.30 1.18 -5.12
N LEU A 104 9.42 0.71 -4.23
CA LEU A 104 9.41 -0.67 -3.74
C LEU A 104 9.09 -1.67 -4.86
N ASP A 105 8.27 -1.32 -5.84
CA ASP A 105 7.98 -2.19 -7.00
C ASP A 105 9.11 -2.17 -8.06
N GLY A 106 10.19 -1.39 -7.82
CA GLY A 106 11.35 -1.29 -8.73
C GLY A 106 11.08 -0.51 -10.02
N LYS A 107 9.96 0.22 -10.11
CA LYS A 107 9.63 1.06 -11.28
C LYS A 107 10.45 2.35 -11.33
N ARG A 108 10.87 2.84 -10.18
CA ARG A 108 11.69 4.04 -10.01
C ARG A 108 12.85 3.71 -9.07
N ALA A 109 14.00 4.30 -9.31
CA ALA A 109 15.17 4.21 -8.45
C ALA A 109 15.39 5.52 -7.70
N ALA A 110 15.90 5.43 -6.46
CA ALA A 110 16.31 6.60 -5.69
C ALA A 110 17.79 6.94 -5.91
N GLY A 111 18.11 8.22 -5.78
CA GLY A 111 19.49 8.69 -5.71
C GLY A 111 20.14 8.43 -4.34
N LYS A 112 21.32 8.97 -4.09
CA LYS A 112 22.09 8.66 -2.87
C LYS A 112 21.49 9.29 -1.61
N LYS A 113 21.08 10.55 -1.69
CA LYS A 113 20.51 11.32 -0.58
C LYS A 113 19.00 11.43 -0.76
N VAL A 114 18.23 10.85 0.16
CA VAL A 114 16.80 10.64 0.00
C VAL A 114 16.00 11.30 1.14
N LEU A 115 14.94 12.04 0.77
CA LEU A 115 13.92 12.49 1.69
C LEU A 115 12.66 11.62 1.54
N VAL A 116 12.26 10.95 2.61
CA VAL A 116 10.99 10.22 2.69
C VAL A 116 9.96 11.11 3.38
N VAL A 117 8.89 11.45 2.69
CA VAL A 117 7.80 12.30 3.20
C VAL A 117 6.66 11.42 3.69
N GLY A 118 6.45 11.45 5.01
CA GLY A 118 5.54 10.59 5.76
C GLY A 118 6.29 9.53 6.56
N GLY A 119 6.21 9.63 7.88
CA GLY A 119 6.87 8.75 8.86
C GLY A 119 5.91 7.75 9.53
N GLY A 120 4.81 7.38 8.89
CA GLY A 120 3.99 6.24 9.29
C GLY A 120 4.68 4.91 9.00
N MET A 121 3.99 3.78 9.26
CA MET A 121 4.54 2.43 9.08
C MET A 121 5.21 2.26 7.71
N VAL A 122 4.52 2.59 6.62
CA VAL A 122 5.04 2.40 5.24
C VAL A 122 6.24 3.31 4.97
N GLY A 123 6.22 4.56 5.45
CA GLY A 123 7.33 5.49 5.27
C GLY A 123 8.59 5.05 6.03
N CYS A 124 8.42 4.62 7.29
CA CYS A 124 9.52 4.08 8.08
C CYS A 124 10.11 2.81 7.46
N GLU A 125 9.27 1.90 6.95
CA GLU A 125 9.72 0.69 6.28
C GLU A 125 10.43 1.00 4.94
N THR A 126 9.95 1.98 4.19
CA THR A 126 10.62 2.47 2.98
C THR A 126 11.98 3.08 3.33
N ALA A 127 12.06 3.84 4.41
CA ALA A 127 13.31 4.42 4.89
C ALA A 127 14.32 3.34 5.32
N ALA A 128 13.87 2.32 6.06
CA ALA A 128 14.71 1.19 6.46
C ALA A 128 15.22 0.40 5.22
N PHE A 129 14.35 0.14 4.24
CA PHE A 129 14.72 -0.50 2.97
C PHE A 129 15.82 0.27 2.22
N LEU A 130 15.72 1.60 2.16
CA LEU A 130 16.74 2.46 1.56
C LEU A 130 18.02 2.49 2.40
N GLY A 131 17.88 2.58 3.72
CA GLY A 131 19.01 2.59 4.66
C GLY A 131 19.86 1.32 4.56
N GLU A 132 19.23 0.14 4.49
CA GLU A 132 19.88 -1.15 4.25
C GLU A 132 20.73 -1.16 2.95
N GLN A 133 20.28 -0.41 1.94
CA GLN A 133 20.99 -0.23 0.68
C GLN A 133 22.03 0.91 0.71
N ASN A 134 22.34 1.41 1.90
CA ASN A 134 23.34 2.47 2.14
C ASN A 134 22.96 3.85 1.54
N HIS A 135 21.68 4.18 1.37
CA HIS A 135 21.27 5.55 1.09
C HIS A 135 21.39 6.45 2.33
N ASP A 136 21.63 7.76 2.15
CA ASP A 136 21.55 8.76 3.23
C ASP A 136 20.09 9.23 3.34
N VAL A 137 19.35 8.67 4.29
CA VAL A 137 17.90 8.83 4.38
C VAL A 137 17.52 9.81 5.48
N THR A 138 16.60 10.72 5.15
CA THR A 138 15.89 11.57 6.10
C THR A 138 14.40 11.31 5.97
N VAL A 139 13.71 11.10 7.10
CA VAL A 139 12.24 10.99 7.15
C VAL A 139 11.68 12.29 7.70
N ILE A 140 10.67 12.85 7.03
CA ILE A 140 9.91 14.00 7.54
C ILE A 140 8.48 13.57 7.87
N GLU A 141 8.03 13.89 9.09
CA GLU A 141 6.74 13.43 9.64
C GLU A 141 6.00 14.59 10.30
N PHE A 142 4.68 14.65 10.07
CA PHE A 142 3.77 15.63 10.68
C PHE A 142 3.62 15.44 12.21
N ARG A 143 3.58 14.19 12.66
CA ARG A 143 3.46 13.85 14.08
C ARG A 143 4.79 14.09 14.80
N ASP A 144 4.74 14.12 16.13
CA ASP A 144 5.94 14.32 16.98
C ASP A 144 6.86 13.10 17.00
N THR A 145 6.46 11.99 16.42
CA THR A 145 7.26 10.76 16.36
C THR A 145 6.97 9.98 15.08
N VAL A 146 7.99 9.35 14.53
CA VAL A 146 7.87 8.39 13.44
C VAL A 146 7.34 7.04 13.94
N GLY A 147 6.69 6.27 13.06
CA GLY A 147 6.17 4.93 13.38
C GLY A 147 5.07 4.92 14.44
N ALA A 148 4.30 6.01 14.60
CA ALA A 148 3.24 6.11 15.61
C ALA A 148 2.09 5.11 15.41
N ASP A 149 1.90 4.60 14.20
CA ASP A 149 0.90 3.60 13.80
C ASP A 149 1.45 2.17 13.75
N VAL A 150 2.74 1.99 14.03
CA VAL A 150 3.40 0.68 14.08
C VAL A 150 3.09 0.01 15.42
N ILE A 151 2.76 -1.29 15.40
CA ILE A 151 2.58 -2.05 16.64
C ILE A 151 3.89 -2.10 17.43
N HIS A 152 3.77 -2.14 18.75
CA HIS A 152 4.92 -1.97 19.65
C HIS A 152 6.07 -2.94 19.34
N GLU A 153 5.76 -4.20 19.16
CA GLU A 153 6.77 -5.26 18.92
C GLU A 153 7.55 -5.02 17.63
N HIS A 154 6.85 -4.62 16.58
CA HIS A 154 7.49 -4.31 15.30
C HIS A 154 8.27 -2.99 15.35
N ARG A 155 7.73 -2.00 16.08
CA ARG A 155 8.36 -0.69 16.22
C ARG A 155 9.75 -0.76 16.85
N VAL A 156 9.97 -1.67 17.81
CA VAL A 156 11.29 -1.86 18.44
C VAL A 156 12.36 -2.22 17.40
N TYR A 157 12.07 -3.17 16.51
CA TYR A 157 12.99 -3.57 15.45
C TYR A 157 13.17 -2.46 14.40
N LEU A 158 12.10 -1.80 14.02
CA LEU A 158 12.13 -0.72 13.04
C LEU A 158 12.95 0.49 13.52
N MET A 159 12.85 0.84 14.83
CA MET A 159 13.68 1.91 15.40
C MET A 159 15.17 1.49 15.54
N LYS A 160 15.42 0.21 15.72
CA LYS A 160 16.78 -0.31 15.64
C LYS A 160 17.36 -0.16 14.23
N ASP A 161 16.58 -0.44 13.18
CA ASP A 161 17.01 -0.21 11.80
C ASP A 161 17.31 1.28 11.56
N PHE A 162 16.52 2.19 12.14
CA PHE A 162 16.77 3.63 12.07
C PHE A 162 18.13 4.01 12.69
N GLU A 163 18.48 3.42 13.84
CA GLU A 163 19.77 3.62 14.49
C GLU A 163 20.91 3.01 13.66
N ASP A 164 20.79 1.73 13.27
CA ASP A 164 21.82 0.98 12.54
C ASP A 164 22.15 1.63 11.18
N TYR A 165 21.13 2.12 10.46
CA TYR A 165 21.27 2.77 9.15
C TYR A 165 21.42 4.30 9.24
N LYS A 166 21.44 4.87 10.46
CA LYS A 166 21.59 6.32 10.72
C LYS A 166 20.55 7.17 9.99
N ILE A 167 19.31 6.69 9.97
CA ILE A 167 18.19 7.41 9.36
C ILE A 167 17.87 8.64 10.22
N LYS A 168 17.82 9.81 9.56
CA LYS A 168 17.51 11.09 10.21
C LYS A 168 16.02 11.32 10.26
N GLU A 169 15.56 12.02 11.31
CA GLU A 169 14.14 12.32 11.50
C GLU A 169 13.92 13.84 11.60
N ILE A 170 12.90 14.34 10.94
CA ILE A 170 12.34 15.69 11.10
C ILE A 170 10.86 15.48 11.47
N THR A 171 10.54 15.64 12.75
CA THR A 171 9.19 15.41 13.30
C THR A 171 8.48 16.71 13.64
N GLY A 172 7.15 16.68 13.88
CA GLY A 172 6.34 17.88 14.08
C GLY A 172 6.31 18.82 12.87
N ALA A 173 6.56 18.27 11.67
CA ALA A 173 6.81 19.00 10.45
C ALA A 173 5.69 18.76 9.42
N LYS A 174 4.82 19.75 9.23
CA LYS A 174 3.75 19.75 8.23
C LYS A 174 4.27 20.20 6.88
N VAL A 175 4.45 19.28 5.94
CA VAL A 175 4.85 19.64 4.57
C VAL A 175 3.77 20.48 3.91
N CYS A 176 4.17 21.64 3.39
CA CYS A 176 3.32 22.65 2.75
C CYS A 176 3.59 22.80 1.26
N LYS A 177 4.78 22.44 0.81
CA LYS A 177 5.19 22.52 -0.59
C LYS A 177 6.25 21.49 -0.92
N PHE A 178 6.14 20.92 -2.12
CA PHE A 178 7.17 20.06 -2.70
C PHE A 178 8.02 20.83 -3.71
N TYR A 179 9.30 20.51 -3.70
CA TYR A 179 10.28 20.90 -4.72
C TYR A 179 10.88 19.63 -5.33
N GLU A 180 11.59 19.77 -6.41
CA GLU A 180 12.28 18.66 -7.07
C GLU A 180 13.30 17.97 -6.15
N ASP A 181 13.97 18.75 -5.29
CA ASP A 181 15.05 18.31 -4.40
C ASP A 181 14.74 18.42 -2.90
N GLY A 182 13.45 18.54 -2.52
CA GLY A 182 13.06 18.67 -1.11
C GLY A 182 11.67 19.21 -0.88
N VAL A 183 11.46 19.77 0.32
CA VAL A 183 10.15 20.30 0.75
C VAL A 183 10.28 21.57 1.55
N GLU A 184 9.21 22.41 1.55
CA GLU A 184 8.93 23.41 2.58
C GLU A 184 7.96 22.79 3.59
N TYR A 185 8.20 23.03 4.88
CA TYR A 185 7.34 22.54 5.95
C TYR A 185 7.15 23.61 7.04
N GLU A 186 6.06 23.48 7.78
CA GLU A 186 5.67 24.33 8.89
C GLU A 186 5.76 23.53 10.19
N THR A 187 6.38 24.11 11.20
CA THR A 187 6.45 23.57 12.57
C THR A 187 5.27 24.05 13.43
N ALA A 188 5.06 23.44 14.60
CA ALA A 188 3.91 23.73 15.48
C ALA A 188 3.82 25.20 15.94
N ASP A 189 4.93 25.93 15.94
CA ASP A 189 5.00 27.37 16.25
C ASP A 189 4.66 28.27 15.04
N GLY A 190 4.28 27.67 13.89
CA GLY A 190 3.94 28.37 12.66
C GLY A 190 5.13 28.86 11.84
N GLN A 191 6.36 28.49 12.22
CA GLN A 191 7.54 28.85 11.43
C GLN A 191 7.68 27.96 10.21
N ARG A 192 8.11 28.53 9.09
CA ARG A 192 8.40 27.81 7.86
C ARG A 192 9.87 27.55 7.68
N HIS A 193 10.17 26.34 7.28
CA HIS A 193 11.52 25.85 7.06
C HIS A 193 11.59 25.12 5.71
N GLU A 194 12.79 25.07 5.14
CA GLU A 194 13.05 24.26 3.95
C GLU A 194 14.03 23.13 4.29
N SER A 195 13.76 21.95 3.74
CA SER A 195 14.69 20.82 3.74
C SER A 195 14.97 20.45 2.29
N ARG A 196 16.19 20.78 1.81
CA ARG A 196 16.56 20.76 0.39
C ARG A 196 17.88 20.01 0.15
N GLY A 197 18.18 19.80 -1.11
CA GLY A 197 19.44 19.18 -1.56
C GLY A 197 19.41 17.67 -1.46
N TYR A 198 18.27 17.05 -1.69
CA TYR A 198 18.12 15.61 -1.84
C TYR A 198 18.16 15.23 -3.32
N ASP A 199 18.70 14.06 -3.61
CA ASP A 199 18.70 13.49 -4.96
C ASP A 199 17.33 12.91 -5.33
N SER A 200 16.52 12.55 -4.31
CA SER A 200 15.18 12.03 -4.49
C SER A 200 14.25 12.39 -3.33
N VAL A 201 13.00 12.68 -3.64
CA VAL A 201 11.91 12.87 -2.68
C VAL A 201 10.90 11.75 -2.86
N ILE A 202 10.67 10.96 -1.81
CA ILE A 202 9.80 9.79 -1.81
C ILE A 202 8.52 10.11 -1.05
N LEU A 203 7.37 9.97 -1.71
CA LEU A 203 6.05 10.18 -1.11
C LEU A 203 5.56 8.90 -0.45
N SER A 204 5.39 8.92 0.87
CA SER A 204 4.91 7.80 1.69
C SER A 204 3.86 8.24 2.74
N MET A 205 2.93 9.11 2.34
CA MET A 205 1.92 9.72 3.23
C MET A 205 0.74 8.77 3.56
N GLY A 206 0.85 7.48 3.22
CA GLY A 206 -0.17 6.47 3.49
C GLY A 206 -1.03 6.13 2.28
N PHE A 207 -2.13 5.42 2.55
CA PHE A 207 -3.03 4.90 1.54
C PHE A 207 -4.47 5.34 1.82
N ARG A 208 -5.26 5.47 0.75
CA ARG A 208 -6.72 5.60 0.80
C ARG A 208 -7.37 4.37 0.16
N ASN A 209 -8.52 4.00 0.66
CA ASN A 209 -9.34 2.95 0.06
C ASN A 209 -9.63 3.24 -1.41
N TYR A 210 -9.73 2.16 -2.18
CA TYR A 210 -10.07 2.24 -3.60
C TYR A 210 -11.19 1.26 -3.94
N ASN A 211 -12.39 1.80 -4.16
CA ASN A 211 -13.53 1.09 -4.74
C ASN A 211 -13.93 1.81 -6.03
N PRO A 212 -13.61 1.27 -7.22
CA PRO A 212 -13.87 1.92 -8.49
C PRO A 212 -15.34 1.95 -8.88
N PHE A 213 -16.17 1.14 -8.22
CA PHE A 213 -17.57 0.92 -8.64
C PHE A 213 -18.57 1.71 -7.80
N GLY A 214 -18.19 2.19 -6.61
CA GLY A 214 -19.10 2.86 -5.68
C GLY A 214 -20.33 2.02 -5.36
N GLU A 215 -21.51 2.65 -5.33
CA GLU A 215 -22.79 1.97 -5.13
C GLU A 215 -23.43 1.46 -6.45
N GLU A 216 -22.93 1.87 -7.60
CA GLU A 216 -23.50 1.50 -8.91
C GLU A 216 -23.46 -0.01 -9.16
N ILE A 217 -22.45 -0.68 -8.64
CA ILE A 217 -22.30 -2.14 -8.77
C ILE A 217 -23.49 -2.90 -8.16
N LYS A 218 -24.05 -2.42 -7.05
CA LYS A 218 -25.19 -3.05 -6.37
C LYS A 218 -26.47 -3.00 -7.18
N ALA A 219 -26.58 -2.02 -8.10
CA ALA A 219 -27.71 -1.95 -9.03
C ALA A 219 -27.60 -3.03 -10.12
N ILE A 220 -26.40 -3.55 -10.39
CA ILE A 220 -26.15 -4.61 -11.37
C ILE A 220 -26.16 -5.98 -10.70
N VAL A 221 -25.43 -6.11 -9.58
CA VAL A 221 -25.36 -7.33 -8.77
C VAL A 221 -25.68 -6.95 -7.33
N PRO A 222 -26.93 -7.16 -6.86
CA PRO A 222 -27.35 -6.82 -5.51
C PRO A 222 -26.48 -7.48 -4.43
N ASP A 223 -26.02 -8.71 -4.67
CA ASP A 223 -25.16 -9.48 -3.76
C ASP A 223 -23.69 -9.09 -3.98
N THR A 224 -23.35 -7.86 -3.57
CA THR A 224 -22.01 -7.29 -3.70
C THR A 224 -21.41 -6.97 -2.33
N TYR A 225 -20.20 -7.47 -2.12
CA TYR A 225 -19.40 -7.27 -0.91
C TYR A 225 -18.14 -6.47 -1.21
N VAL A 226 -17.86 -5.43 -0.42
CA VAL A 226 -16.60 -4.67 -0.50
C VAL A 226 -15.78 -5.04 0.74
N ILE A 227 -14.56 -5.53 0.54
CA ILE A 227 -13.73 -6.07 1.63
C ILE A 227 -12.30 -5.51 1.65
N GLY A 228 -11.66 -5.64 2.80
CA GLY A 228 -10.28 -5.25 3.01
C GLY A 228 -10.05 -3.76 2.79
N ASP A 229 -8.92 -3.43 2.20
CA ASP A 229 -8.53 -2.03 1.97
C ASP A 229 -9.42 -1.30 0.96
N ALA A 230 -10.25 -2.00 0.19
CA ALA A 230 -11.26 -1.36 -0.65
C ALA A 230 -12.36 -0.65 0.19
N THR A 231 -12.59 -1.12 1.43
CA THR A 231 -13.46 -0.45 2.40
C THR A 231 -12.69 0.63 3.17
N ARG A 232 -11.56 0.26 3.73
CA ARG A 232 -10.66 1.13 4.50
C ARG A 232 -9.27 0.52 4.56
N ALA A 233 -8.23 1.31 4.28
CA ALA A 233 -6.85 0.87 4.42
C ALA A 233 -6.52 0.54 5.89
N ARG A 234 -6.15 -0.72 6.15
CA ARG A 234 -5.86 -1.29 7.48
C ARG A 234 -4.76 -2.34 7.37
N ARG A 235 -4.76 -3.32 8.28
CA ARG A 235 -3.77 -4.41 8.30
C ARG A 235 -4.23 -5.59 7.45
N ALA A 236 -3.27 -6.40 7.00
CA ALA A 236 -3.54 -7.62 6.25
C ALA A 236 -4.48 -8.59 6.99
N LEU A 237 -4.39 -8.63 8.33
CA LEU A 237 -5.27 -9.45 9.16
C LEU A 237 -6.75 -9.06 8.99
N ASP A 238 -7.06 -7.76 8.93
CA ASP A 238 -8.43 -7.28 8.74
C ASP A 238 -8.95 -7.73 7.37
N ALA A 239 -8.14 -7.57 6.32
CA ALA A 239 -8.50 -7.96 4.96
C ALA A 239 -8.71 -9.48 4.82
N THR A 240 -7.87 -10.29 5.46
CA THR A 240 -8.01 -11.75 5.39
C THR A 240 -9.19 -12.26 6.24
N LYS A 241 -9.48 -11.61 7.37
CA LYS A 241 -10.63 -11.91 8.20
C LYS A 241 -11.94 -11.61 7.44
N GLU A 242 -12.09 -10.41 6.87
CA GLU A 242 -13.27 -10.06 6.08
C GLU A 242 -13.42 -10.98 4.85
N ALA A 243 -12.32 -11.33 4.19
CA ALA A 243 -12.34 -12.28 3.09
C ALA A 243 -12.86 -13.66 3.51
N TYR A 244 -12.45 -14.15 4.70
CA TYR A 244 -12.94 -15.40 5.25
C TYR A 244 -14.43 -15.31 5.60
N GLU A 245 -14.83 -14.26 6.32
CA GLU A 245 -16.21 -14.06 6.77
C GLU A 245 -17.17 -14.03 5.57
N VAL A 246 -16.91 -13.20 4.56
CA VAL A 246 -17.76 -13.11 3.37
C VAL A 246 -17.76 -14.42 2.58
N ALA A 247 -16.61 -14.95 2.20
CA ALA A 247 -16.53 -16.14 1.38
C ALA A 247 -17.06 -17.40 2.09
N SER A 248 -17.20 -17.36 3.43
CA SER A 248 -17.78 -18.47 4.20
C SER A 248 -19.30 -18.44 4.26
N THR A 249 -19.93 -17.32 3.93
CA THR A 249 -21.39 -17.12 4.03
C THR A 249 -22.09 -17.04 2.66
N LEU A 250 -21.33 -17.01 1.56
CA LEU A 250 -21.84 -17.13 0.19
C LEU A 250 -22.45 -18.55 -0.11
#